data_deff30e718e7417964bf06c02d5a873a
#
_entry.id   deff30e718e7417964bf06c02d5a873a
#
_cell.length_a   1.000
_cell.length_b   1.000
_cell.length_c   1.000
_cell.angle_alpha   90.00
_cell.angle_beta   90.00
_cell.angle_gamma   90.00
#
_symmetry.space_group_name_H-M   'P 1'
#
loop_
_entity.id
_entity.type
_entity.pdbx_description
1 polymer ?
#
loop_
_entity_poly.entity_id
_entity_poly.type
_entity_poly.pdbx_seq_one_letter_code
_entity_poly.pdbx_strand_id
1 'polypeptide(L)'
;MRWFRKKNRASGDAATPDAAAPEAAAREAAAREVATPIGPPATDVVVRPASDPAKPKREPRGSLLSSLVGSVVEAWDEVRINRTRVLLSLIGIGVAVCALATVVGAGAVFGQSQTEEYEKQSGRPATIMAYPPFSPITNEQADSAQFFELMDTLVERYQVSHSTSIRRGSASVQLADGTQFTAVLAIDVKYGVMHRLDVAEGRWLTEADEQRLAPSVVINDELYEKLGRPDLRTHPTIELSADTVTTAVVVGVLAPVPYSSGLSISVLEAPYRALVGSTAANEAEASFELWVPEEQSSQLVEILDRDMRAQYGDDVQSNVNRSDYLAWGGPNPLEPLQWVIGGIAGLILLLGALGLVNISLVTVKYRVREIGVRRAFGATAGRVFFAVMMESVVATIAAGVIGVAVSIAIVQNPAVQNLIAPSVQDLPPYPLEAALIALAASAAVGVLAGLMPALVAVKVKVIDAIRY
;
A
#
# COMPACT_ATOMS: atom_id res chain seq x y z
N MET A 1 -21.58 -34.66 -23.02
CA MET A 1 -21.61 -36.01 -22.42
C MET A 1 -22.00 -35.83 -20.95
N ARG A 2 -23.27 -35.93 -20.53
CA ARG A 2 -24.00 -37.17 -20.15
C ARG A 2 -23.13 -37.95 -19.17
N TRP A 3 -23.53 -38.02 -17.86
CA TRP A 3 -24.41 -39.06 -17.28
C TRP A 3 -24.64 -38.76 -15.79
N PHE A 4 -25.84 -38.67 -15.35
CA PHE A 4 -26.88 -39.50 -14.74
C PHE A 4 -26.76 -39.51 -13.20
N ARG A 5 -27.70 -38.97 -12.40
CA ARG A 5 -29.08 -39.29 -12.07
C ARG A 5 -29.30 -40.70 -11.47
N LYS A 6 -29.74 -40.77 -10.24
CA LYS A 6 -30.87 -41.56 -9.67
C LYS A 6 -30.59 -41.86 -8.20
N LYS A 7 -31.48 -41.50 -7.26
CA LYS A 7 -32.80 -42.00 -6.92
C LYS A 7 -32.74 -43.25 -6.03
N ASN A 8 -33.27 -43.23 -4.82
CA ASN A 8 -34.49 -43.77 -4.24
C ASN A 8 -34.34 -43.86 -2.72
N ARG A 9 -35.31 -43.36 -1.91
CA ARG A 9 -36.59 -44.00 -1.42
C ARG A 9 -36.33 -45.32 -0.68
N ALA A 10 -36.75 -45.50 0.57
CA ALA A 10 -38.05 -45.51 1.23
C ALA A 10 -37.82 -46.05 2.66
N SER A 11 -38.49 -45.55 3.64
CA SER A 11 -39.72 -46.02 4.25
C SER A 11 -39.58 -46.97 5.44
N GLY A 12 -40.33 -46.69 6.44
CA GLY A 12 -40.98 -47.62 7.40
C GLY A 12 -40.67 -47.20 8.83
N ASP A 13 -41.49 -46.55 9.49
CA ASP A 13 -42.76 -46.88 10.13
C ASP A 13 -42.63 -47.46 11.56
N ALA A 14 -43.45 -46.84 12.44
CA ALA A 14 -44.09 -47.40 13.64
C ALA A 14 -43.26 -47.54 14.92
N ALA A 15 -43.59 -47.13 16.08
CA ALA A 15 -44.87 -46.92 16.77
C ALA A 15 -44.53 -46.39 18.18
N THR A 16 -45.33 -45.50 18.66
CA THR A 16 -45.64 -45.27 20.10
C THR A 16 -46.31 -46.53 20.70
N PRO A 17 -46.44 -46.73 22.02
CA PRO A 17 -47.08 -45.78 22.92
C PRO A 17 -46.64 -45.83 24.41
N ASP A 18 -47.02 -44.76 25.09
CA ASP A 18 -47.87 -44.70 26.25
C ASP A 18 -47.33 -44.87 27.71
N ALA A 19 -47.95 -44.06 28.53
CA ALA A 19 -48.29 -44.18 29.95
C ALA A 19 -47.20 -43.60 30.94
N ALA A 20 -47.51 -42.68 31.73
CA ALA A 20 -48.46 -42.33 32.73
C ALA A 20 -47.77 -41.58 33.83
N ALA A 21 -48.34 -40.48 34.23
CA ALA A 21 -48.12 -39.82 35.50
C ALA A 21 -48.66 -40.71 36.65
N PRO A 22 -48.32 -40.50 37.91
CA PRO A 22 -49.14 -39.63 38.75
C PRO A 22 -48.26 -38.72 39.70
N GLU A 23 -48.75 -37.52 39.92
CA GLU A 23 -49.60 -37.02 41.03
C GLU A 23 -49.14 -37.31 42.47
N ALA A 24 -49.03 -36.21 43.16
CA ALA A 24 -49.55 -35.92 44.48
C ALA A 24 -48.71 -36.20 45.75
N ALA A 25 -48.88 -35.28 46.57
CA ALA A 25 -48.84 -35.22 48.02
C ALA A 25 -47.59 -34.49 48.58
N ALA A 26 -47.70 -33.60 49.42
CA ALA A 26 -48.66 -33.01 50.36
C ALA A 26 -47.93 -31.77 50.93
N ARG A 27 -48.50 -30.62 50.98
CA ARG A 27 -49.33 -30.08 52.09
C ARG A 27 -48.85 -30.41 53.49
N GLU A 28 -48.67 -29.31 54.18
CA GLU A 28 -48.89 -29.14 55.61
C GLU A 28 -47.72 -29.23 56.60
N ALA A 29 -47.43 -28.11 57.16
CA ALA A 29 -47.62 -27.74 58.57
C ALA A 29 -46.98 -26.40 58.77
N ALA A 30 -47.74 -25.36 58.89
CA ALA A 30 -48.45 -24.85 60.08
C ALA A 30 -47.52 -24.49 61.24
N ALA A 31 -47.39 -23.18 61.36
CA ALA A 31 -47.87 -22.36 62.47
C ALA A 31 -47.24 -22.52 63.87
N ARG A 32 -47.09 -21.38 64.45
CA ARG A 32 -46.92 -21.03 65.90
C ARG A 32 -45.52 -20.54 66.25
N GLU A 33 -45.34 -19.53 66.98
CA GLU A 33 -46.13 -18.70 67.91
C GLU A 33 -45.23 -17.53 68.38
N VAL A 34 -45.78 -16.36 68.42
CA VAL A 34 -46.07 -15.56 69.60
C VAL A 34 -44.93 -14.84 70.31
N ALA A 35 -45.15 -13.61 70.40
CA ALA A 35 -45.24 -12.62 71.44
C ALA A 35 -44.11 -11.57 71.51
N THR A 36 -44.46 -10.39 71.15
CA THR A 36 -44.47 -9.07 71.84
C THR A 36 -43.73 -8.92 73.17
N PRO A 37 -43.57 -7.69 73.67
CA PRO A 37 -42.86 -6.51 73.20
C PRO A 37 -42.00 -5.89 74.32
N ILE A 38 -41.13 -5.01 74.10
CA ILE A 38 -40.66 -4.01 75.06
C ILE A 38 -40.15 -2.77 74.34
N GLY A 39 -40.81 -1.69 74.40
CA GLY A 39 -40.30 -0.34 74.27
C GLY A 39 -40.13 0.29 75.64
N PRO A 40 -39.71 1.49 75.77
CA PRO A 40 -38.88 2.46 75.06
C PRO A 40 -37.78 3.03 76.00
N PRO A 41 -37.09 4.11 75.77
CA PRO A 41 -37.66 5.41 76.07
C PRO A 41 -37.29 6.53 75.07
N ALA A 42 -38.12 7.49 75.11
CA ALA A 42 -38.06 8.77 74.44
C ALA A 42 -36.75 9.53 74.76
N THR A 43 -36.13 10.04 73.74
CA THR A 43 -35.19 11.14 73.86
C THR A 43 -35.61 12.29 72.96
N ASP A 44 -35.59 13.43 73.54
CA ASP A 44 -36.09 14.74 73.10
C ASP A 44 -35.69 15.08 71.61
N VAL A 45 -36.69 15.37 70.80
CA VAL A 45 -36.49 15.99 69.49
C VAL A 45 -36.34 17.50 69.72
N VAL A 46 -35.11 17.98 69.66
CA VAL A 46 -34.84 19.42 69.55
C VAL A 46 -35.13 19.80 68.11
N VAL A 47 -36.26 20.48 67.91
CA VAL A 47 -36.63 21.12 66.64
C VAL A 47 -35.70 22.33 66.47
N ARG A 48 -34.75 22.19 65.52
CA ARG A 48 -33.98 23.29 64.94
C ARG A 48 -34.84 23.97 63.87
N PRO A 49 -34.84 25.29 63.77
CA PRO A 49 -35.63 26.03 62.79
C PRO A 49 -35.03 25.79 61.41
N ALA A 50 -35.91 25.66 60.42
CA ALA A 50 -35.60 25.49 59.03
C ALA A 50 -34.63 26.56 58.53
N SER A 51 -33.44 26.11 58.06
CA SER A 51 -32.53 26.97 57.33
C SER A 51 -33.06 27.14 55.91
N ASP A 52 -32.98 28.35 55.39
CA ASP A 52 -33.31 28.74 54.00
C ASP A 52 -32.94 27.77 52.95
N PRO A 53 -33.71 27.63 51.85
CA PRO A 53 -33.36 26.81 50.73
C PRO A 53 -32.12 27.41 50.09
N ALA A 54 -31.00 26.69 50.23
CA ALA A 54 -29.75 26.99 49.53
C ALA A 54 -29.99 27.01 48.02
N LYS A 55 -29.72 28.17 47.40
CA LYS A 55 -29.66 28.32 45.93
C LYS A 55 -28.88 27.16 45.32
N PRO A 56 -29.38 26.54 44.23
CA PRO A 56 -28.66 25.48 43.57
C PRO A 56 -27.30 26.02 43.12
N LYS A 57 -26.21 25.46 43.66
CA LYS A 57 -24.85 25.69 43.16
C LYS A 57 -24.86 25.30 41.67
N ARG A 58 -24.68 26.29 40.81
CA ARG A 58 -24.36 26.06 39.40
C ARG A 58 -23.10 25.25 39.39
N GLU A 59 -23.21 23.96 39.03
CA GLU A 59 -22.06 23.13 38.70
C GLU A 59 -21.25 23.83 37.60
N PRO A 60 -19.93 23.88 37.73
CA PRO A 60 -19.11 24.44 36.68
C PRO A 60 -19.41 23.65 35.41
N ARG A 61 -19.70 24.35 34.32
CA ARG A 61 -19.79 23.76 32.98
C ARG A 61 -18.48 23.04 32.72
N GLY A 62 -18.45 21.73 32.95
CA GLY A 62 -17.30 20.87 32.60
C GLY A 62 -16.89 21.15 31.17
N SER A 63 -15.61 21.40 30.95
CA SER A 63 -15.08 21.60 29.62
C SER A 63 -15.46 20.40 28.75
N LEU A 64 -15.69 20.60 27.45
CA LEU A 64 -15.99 19.53 26.50
C LEU A 64 -14.97 18.39 26.61
N LEU A 65 -13.73 18.73 26.96
CA LEU A 65 -12.64 17.76 27.20
C LEU A 65 -12.90 16.85 28.41
N SER A 66 -13.40 17.39 29.54
CA SER A 66 -13.70 16.57 30.74
C SER A 66 -14.88 15.61 30.50
N SER A 67 -15.84 16.01 29.66
CA SER A 67 -16.96 15.15 29.28
C SER A 67 -16.52 14.05 28.31
N LEU A 68 -15.58 14.35 27.40
CA LEU A 68 -14.98 13.37 26.51
C LEU A 68 -14.12 12.31 27.27
N VAL A 69 -13.27 12.77 28.17
CA VAL A 69 -12.46 11.86 29.01
C VAL A 69 -13.36 10.98 29.88
N GLY A 70 -14.41 11.54 30.48
CA GLY A 70 -15.39 10.75 31.24
C GLY A 70 -16.09 9.70 30.38
N SER A 71 -16.47 10.03 29.15
CA SER A 71 -17.10 9.09 28.23
C SER A 71 -16.15 7.97 27.77
N VAL A 72 -14.87 8.28 27.59
CA VAL A 72 -13.84 7.29 27.24
C VAL A 72 -13.60 6.29 28.38
N VAL A 73 -13.50 6.79 29.62
CA VAL A 73 -13.31 5.92 30.80
C VAL A 73 -14.54 5.05 31.03
N GLU A 74 -15.75 5.61 30.91
CA GLU A 74 -17.00 4.85 31.04
C GLU A 74 -17.13 3.77 29.94
N ALA A 75 -16.75 4.10 28.69
CA ALA A 75 -16.73 3.15 27.59
C ALA A 75 -15.71 2.03 27.82
N TRP A 76 -14.56 2.33 28.41
CA TRP A 76 -13.53 1.32 28.74
C TRP A 76 -14.00 0.34 29.83
N ASP A 77 -14.63 0.86 30.88
CA ASP A 77 -15.17 -0.01 31.93
C ASP A 77 -16.31 -0.92 31.43
N GLU A 78 -17.10 -0.46 30.48
CA GLU A 78 -18.18 -1.22 29.89
C GLU A 78 -17.69 -2.35 28.98
N VAL A 79 -16.61 -2.12 28.21
CA VAL A 79 -15.89 -3.14 27.44
C VAL A 79 -15.40 -4.27 28.37
N ARG A 80 -15.03 -3.94 29.61
CA ARG A 80 -14.55 -4.90 30.59
C ARG A 80 -15.65 -5.79 31.18
N ILE A 81 -16.89 -5.33 31.25
CA ILE A 81 -18.02 -6.05 31.83
C ILE A 81 -18.63 -7.09 30.87
N ASN A 82 -18.76 -6.75 29.57
CA ASN A 82 -19.39 -7.59 28.54
C ASN A 82 -18.41 -8.11 27.49
N ARG A 83 -17.27 -8.66 27.93
CA ARG A 83 -16.07 -8.95 27.13
C ARG A 83 -16.34 -9.75 25.84
N THR A 84 -17.12 -10.82 25.89
CA THR A 84 -17.31 -11.73 24.76
C THR A 84 -18.09 -11.11 23.60
N ARG A 85 -19.17 -10.40 23.89
CA ARG A 85 -20.00 -9.77 22.84
C ARG A 85 -19.30 -8.56 22.20
N VAL A 86 -18.69 -7.73 23.04
CA VAL A 86 -17.92 -6.54 22.59
C VAL A 86 -16.70 -7.01 21.80
N LEU A 87 -15.98 -8.02 22.27
CA LEU A 87 -14.84 -8.60 21.53
C LEU A 87 -15.26 -9.11 20.15
N LEU A 88 -16.39 -9.83 20.02
CA LEU A 88 -16.83 -10.33 18.72
C LEU A 88 -17.14 -9.17 17.73
N SER A 89 -17.76 -8.09 18.21
CA SER A 89 -18.02 -6.92 17.35
C SER A 89 -16.74 -6.18 16.99
N LEU A 90 -15.81 -6.04 17.94
CA LEU A 90 -14.50 -5.41 17.74
C LEU A 90 -13.61 -6.20 16.76
N ILE A 91 -13.64 -7.54 16.83
CA ILE A 91 -12.93 -8.41 15.88
C ILE A 91 -13.39 -8.13 14.44
N GLY A 92 -14.70 -8.07 14.21
CA GLY A 92 -15.23 -7.80 12.86
C GLY A 92 -14.74 -6.45 12.29
N ILE A 93 -14.75 -5.40 13.11
CA ILE A 93 -14.25 -4.08 12.71
C ILE A 93 -12.73 -4.08 12.58
N GLY A 94 -12.03 -4.68 13.55
CA GLY A 94 -10.58 -4.79 13.52
C GLY A 94 -10.09 -5.50 12.27
N VAL A 95 -10.76 -6.59 11.86
CA VAL A 95 -10.47 -7.30 10.61
C VAL A 95 -10.76 -6.42 9.40
N ALA A 96 -11.88 -5.69 9.37
CA ALA A 96 -12.21 -4.80 8.26
C ALA A 96 -11.20 -3.66 8.12
N VAL A 97 -10.81 -3.03 9.24
CA VAL A 97 -9.80 -1.97 9.25
C VAL A 97 -8.40 -2.52 8.94
N CYS A 98 -8.06 -3.70 9.43
CA CYS A 98 -6.82 -4.39 9.09
C CYS A 98 -6.76 -4.68 7.58
N ALA A 99 -7.83 -5.20 6.99
CA ALA A 99 -7.89 -5.47 5.57
C ALA A 99 -7.76 -4.18 4.74
N LEU A 100 -8.49 -3.10 5.12
CA LEU A 100 -8.34 -1.79 4.50
C LEU A 100 -6.89 -1.29 4.56
N ALA A 101 -6.33 -1.25 5.76
CA ALA A 101 -4.96 -0.76 5.98
C ALA A 101 -3.92 -1.62 5.25
N THR A 102 -4.14 -2.95 5.18
CA THR A 102 -3.27 -3.87 4.43
C THR A 102 -3.36 -3.63 2.93
N VAL A 103 -4.56 -3.45 2.38
CA VAL A 103 -4.76 -3.19 0.95
C VAL A 103 -4.12 -1.87 0.54
N VAL A 104 -4.30 -0.80 1.34
CA VAL A 104 -3.68 0.50 1.07
C VAL A 104 -2.15 0.43 1.26
N GLY A 105 -1.68 -0.21 2.32
CA GLY A 105 -0.25 -0.38 2.59
C GLY A 105 0.46 -1.26 1.55
N ALA A 106 -0.13 -2.38 1.18
CA ALA A 106 0.38 -3.26 0.12
C ALA A 106 0.34 -2.56 -1.26
N GLY A 107 -0.69 -1.75 -1.50
CA GLY A 107 -0.80 -0.93 -2.70
C GLY A 107 0.34 0.08 -2.84
N ALA A 108 0.80 0.67 -1.74
CA ALA A 108 1.95 1.55 -1.74
C ALA A 108 3.26 0.80 -2.07
N VAL A 109 3.47 -0.40 -1.51
CA VAL A 109 4.62 -1.26 -1.83
C VAL A 109 4.60 -1.68 -3.31
N PHE A 110 3.43 -2.08 -3.81
CA PHE A 110 3.26 -2.43 -5.22
C PHE A 110 3.47 -1.21 -6.13
N GLY A 111 2.95 -0.04 -5.74
CA GLY A 111 3.18 1.21 -6.47
C GLY A 111 4.65 1.56 -6.57
N GLN A 112 5.41 1.40 -5.49
CA GLN A 112 6.86 1.59 -5.50
C GLN A 112 7.55 0.61 -6.46
N SER A 113 7.14 -0.68 -6.43
CA SER A 113 7.68 -1.68 -7.35
C SER A 113 7.48 -1.30 -8.82
N GLN A 114 6.27 -0.81 -9.16
CA GLN A 114 5.98 -0.35 -10.52
C GLN A 114 6.80 0.88 -10.89
N THR A 115 6.93 1.83 -9.96
CA THR A 115 7.76 3.02 -10.18
C THR A 115 9.22 2.63 -10.45
N GLU A 116 9.81 1.75 -9.64
CA GLU A 116 11.18 1.27 -9.86
C GLU A 116 11.34 0.54 -11.18
N GLU A 117 10.34 -0.23 -11.59
CA GLU A 117 10.36 -0.91 -12.88
C GLU A 117 10.32 0.08 -14.06
N TYR A 118 9.49 1.12 -13.97
CA TYR A 118 9.49 2.21 -14.95
C TYR A 118 10.82 2.97 -14.96
N GLU A 119 11.41 3.24 -13.79
CA GLU A 119 12.72 3.90 -13.69
C GLU A 119 13.85 3.08 -14.32
N LYS A 120 13.79 1.75 -14.22
CA LYS A 120 14.76 0.86 -14.88
C LYS A 120 14.66 0.91 -16.40
N GLN A 121 13.45 1.05 -16.93
CA GLN A 121 13.21 1.05 -18.38
C GLN A 121 13.39 2.44 -19.03
N SER A 122 12.91 3.48 -18.38
CA SER A 122 12.78 4.83 -18.96
C SER A 122 13.61 5.90 -18.25
N GLY A 123 14.42 5.50 -17.27
CA GLY A 123 15.17 6.42 -16.42
C GLY A 123 14.33 7.02 -15.27
N ARG A 124 15.02 7.65 -14.36
CA ARG A 124 14.41 8.35 -13.20
C ARG A 124 13.55 9.52 -13.65
N PRO A 125 12.64 10.02 -12.77
CA PRO A 125 11.83 11.21 -13.07
C PRO A 125 12.67 12.37 -13.60
N ALA A 126 12.16 13.02 -14.66
CA ALA A 126 12.84 14.09 -15.39
C ALA A 126 14.09 13.67 -16.20
N THR A 127 14.15 12.41 -16.61
CA THR A 127 15.09 11.98 -17.65
C THR A 127 14.62 12.52 -19.02
N ILE A 128 15.52 13.20 -19.71
CA ILE A 128 15.34 13.74 -21.06
C ILE A 128 16.10 12.83 -22.02
N MET A 129 15.47 12.43 -23.09
CA MET A 129 16.07 11.66 -24.17
C MET A 129 16.15 12.52 -25.42
N ALA A 130 17.33 12.54 -26.03
CA ALA A 130 17.61 13.18 -27.29
C ALA A 130 18.06 12.16 -28.32
N TYR A 131 17.62 12.32 -29.55
CA TYR A 131 18.03 11.48 -30.67
C TYR A 131 18.77 12.30 -31.72
N PRO A 132 19.68 11.70 -32.51
CA PRO A 132 20.26 12.35 -33.66
C PRO A 132 19.16 12.93 -34.57
N PRO A 133 19.24 14.20 -34.96
CA PRO A 133 18.23 14.83 -35.79
C PRO A 133 18.05 14.14 -37.14
N PHE A 134 16.83 14.10 -37.60
CA PHE A 134 16.46 13.50 -38.89
C PHE A 134 16.13 14.58 -39.91
N SER A 135 16.71 14.49 -41.10
CA SER A 135 16.39 15.37 -42.22
C SER A 135 15.29 14.74 -43.09
N PRO A 136 14.07 15.33 -43.11
CA PRO A 136 13.01 14.84 -43.98
C PRO A 136 13.28 15.11 -45.47
N ILE A 137 14.25 15.96 -45.80
CA ILE A 137 14.62 16.31 -47.20
C ILE A 137 15.54 15.23 -47.77
N THR A 138 16.59 14.86 -47.04
CA THR A 138 17.56 13.81 -47.47
C THR A 138 17.13 12.41 -47.05
N ASN A 139 16.16 12.30 -46.17
CA ASN A 139 15.75 11.03 -45.51
C ASN A 139 16.90 10.36 -44.77
N GLU A 140 17.81 11.17 -44.20
CA GLU A 140 18.98 10.70 -43.47
C GLU A 140 18.96 11.22 -42.03
N GLN A 141 19.52 10.42 -41.14
CA GLN A 141 19.75 10.82 -39.76
C GLN A 141 21.14 11.43 -39.64
N ALA A 142 21.30 12.42 -38.77
CA ALA A 142 22.60 13.03 -38.51
C ALA A 142 23.61 12.00 -37.99
N ASP A 143 24.87 12.22 -38.33
CA ASP A 143 25.95 11.35 -37.86
C ASP A 143 25.99 11.30 -36.33
N SER A 144 25.94 10.09 -35.79
CA SER A 144 25.83 9.87 -34.36
C SER A 144 27.09 10.29 -33.58
N ALA A 145 28.26 10.31 -34.22
CA ALA A 145 29.49 10.79 -33.57
C ALA A 145 29.46 12.32 -33.37
N GLN A 146 29.02 13.05 -34.41
CA GLN A 146 28.81 14.51 -34.31
C GLN A 146 27.72 14.86 -33.32
N PHE A 147 26.66 14.06 -33.27
CA PHE A 147 25.58 14.26 -32.32
C PHE A 147 26.07 14.10 -30.86
N PHE A 148 26.85 13.07 -30.56
CA PHE A 148 27.39 12.89 -29.20
C PHE A 148 28.36 14.00 -28.82
N GLU A 149 29.25 14.46 -29.73
CA GLU A 149 30.13 15.57 -29.49
C GLU A 149 29.36 16.88 -29.17
N LEU A 150 28.26 17.13 -29.89
CA LEU A 150 27.38 18.23 -29.58
C LEU A 150 26.74 18.06 -28.20
N MET A 151 26.20 16.89 -27.90
CA MET A 151 25.54 16.65 -26.60
C MET A 151 26.50 16.77 -25.42
N ASP A 152 27.76 16.32 -25.57
CA ASP A 152 28.77 16.50 -24.54
C ASP A 152 29.08 17.99 -24.31
N THR A 153 29.18 18.79 -25.39
CA THR A 153 29.36 20.24 -25.30
C THR A 153 28.18 20.92 -24.59
N LEU A 154 26.94 20.46 -24.85
CA LEU A 154 25.72 20.98 -24.18
C LEU A 154 25.67 20.58 -22.72
N VAL A 155 26.06 19.34 -22.38
CA VAL A 155 26.16 18.85 -21.00
C VAL A 155 27.10 19.73 -20.18
N GLU A 156 28.29 20.06 -20.73
CA GLU A 156 29.25 20.95 -20.08
C GLU A 156 28.70 22.37 -19.95
N ARG A 157 28.09 22.91 -21.02
CA ARG A 157 27.52 24.27 -21.05
C ARG A 157 26.42 24.46 -20.02
N TYR A 158 25.51 23.47 -19.88
CA TYR A 158 24.37 23.54 -18.96
C TYR A 158 24.63 22.87 -17.62
N GLN A 159 25.88 22.40 -17.39
CA GLN A 159 26.33 21.78 -16.15
C GLN A 159 25.44 20.62 -15.69
N VAL A 160 25.03 19.79 -16.64
CA VAL A 160 24.24 18.60 -16.34
C VAL A 160 25.13 17.55 -15.68
N SER A 161 24.78 17.17 -14.45
CA SER A 161 25.62 16.27 -13.65
C SER A 161 25.51 14.80 -14.06
N HIS A 162 24.36 14.40 -14.62
CA HIS A 162 24.09 13.02 -15.01
C HIS A 162 23.65 12.97 -16.46
N SER A 163 24.47 12.36 -17.28
CA SER A 163 24.24 12.16 -18.71
C SER A 163 24.86 10.84 -19.14
N THR A 164 24.33 10.28 -20.20
CA THR A 164 24.87 9.06 -20.81
C THR A 164 24.58 9.02 -22.32
N SER A 165 25.59 8.66 -23.07
CA SER A 165 25.42 8.20 -24.46
C SER A 165 24.85 6.77 -24.44
N ILE A 166 23.99 6.47 -25.40
CA ILE A 166 23.40 5.15 -25.53
C ILE A 166 23.50 4.73 -26.99
N ARG A 167 24.08 3.55 -27.24
CA ARG A 167 23.97 2.86 -28.52
C ARG A 167 23.41 1.49 -28.32
N ARG A 168 22.39 1.15 -29.11
CA ARG A 168 21.80 -0.17 -29.13
C ARG A 168 22.25 -0.93 -30.35
N GLY A 169 22.93 -2.04 -30.12
CA GLY A 169 23.40 -2.93 -31.15
C GLY A 169 23.18 -4.39 -30.79
N SER A 170 23.82 -5.27 -31.55
CA SER A 170 23.76 -6.69 -31.29
C SER A 170 25.13 -7.33 -31.55
N ALA A 171 25.40 -8.39 -30.83
CA ALA A 171 26.54 -9.25 -31.04
C ALA A 171 26.17 -10.73 -30.93
N SER A 172 27.04 -11.61 -31.37
CA SER A 172 26.90 -13.04 -31.12
C SER A 172 27.78 -13.47 -29.97
N VAL A 173 27.23 -14.25 -29.05
CA VAL A 173 27.97 -14.83 -27.92
C VAL A 173 28.15 -16.31 -28.18
N GLN A 174 29.37 -16.82 -28.02
CA GLN A 174 29.67 -18.26 -28.10
C GLN A 174 29.32 -18.88 -26.73
N LEU A 175 28.33 -19.76 -26.71
CA LEU A 175 27.93 -20.54 -25.57
C LEU A 175 28.20 -22.03 -25.77
N ALA A 176 28.07 -22.85 -24.74
CA ALA A 176 28.30 -24.29 -24.81
C ALA A 176 27.34 -25.03 -25.79
N ASP A 177 26.11 -24.48 -25.92
CA ASP A 177 25.06 -24.98 -26.80
C ASP A 177 25.06 -24.36 -28.21
N GLY A 178 26.07 -23.53 -28.52
CA GLY A 178 26.24 -22.86 -29.81
C GLY A 178 26.29 -21.34 -29.71
N THR A 179 26.31 -20.68 -30.85
CA THR A 179 26.34 -19.23 -30.95
C THR A 179 24.92 -18.68 -30.85
N GLN A 180 24.73 -17.71 -29.97
CA GLN A 180 23.42 -17.02 -29.76
C GLN A 180 23.56 -15.53 -29.91
N PHE A 181 22.51 -14.87 -30.47
CA PHE A 181 22.44 -13.41 -30.54
C PHE A 181 22.15 -12.84 -29.20
N THR A 182 22.82 -11.75 -28.88
CA THR A 182 22.62 -10.97 -27.68
C THR A 182 22.46 -9.49 -28.02
N ALA A 183 21.55 -8.80 -27.34
CA ALA A 183 21.47 -7.35 -27.39
C ALA A 183 22.68 -6.76 -26.66
N VAL A 184 23.29 -5.75 -27.27
CA VAL A 184 24.41 -5.02 -26.68
C VAL A 184 23.97 -3.57 -26.47
N LEU A 185 24.08 -3.13 -25.22
CA LEU A 185 23.83 -1.76 -24.81
C LEU A 185 25.16 -1.10 -24.47
N ALA A 186 25.63 -0.21 -25.36
CA ALA A 186 26.80 0.61 -25.10
C ALA A 186 26.39 1.89 -24.40
N ILE A 187 27.00 2.19 -23.27
CA ILE A 187 26.56 3.24 -22.34
C ILE A 187 27.74 3.83 -21.59
N ASP A 188 27.50 4.91 -20.85
CA ASP A 188 28.45 5.45 -19.90
C ASP A 188 28.20 4.92 -18.48
N VAL A 189 29.15 5.11 -17.59
CA VAL A 189 29.11 4.63 -16.20
C VAL A 189 27.87 5.13 -15.45
N LYS A 190 27.44 6.36 -15.73
CA LYS A 190 26.30 7.00 -15.04
C LYS A 190 24.94 6.39 -15.35
N TYR A 191 24.82 5.64 -16.46
CA TYR A 191 23.60 4.97 -16.86
C TYR A 191 23.02 4.09 -15.74
N GLY A 192 23.85 3.34 -15.03
CA GLY A 192 23.40 2.48 -13.93
C GLY A 192 22.67 3.24 -12.81
N VAL A 193 23.14 4.45 -12.48
CA VAL A 193 22.49 5.32 -11.47
C VAL A 193 21.23 5.95 -12.03
N MET A 194 21.25 6.38 -13.29
CA MET A 194 20.10 7.02 -13.97
C MET A 194 18.93 6.05 -14.13
N HIS A 195 19.22 4.80 -14.41
CA HIS A 195 18.23 3.72 -14.59
C HIS A 195 18.05 2.84 -13.35
N ARG A 196 18.64 3.22 -12.21
CA ARG A 196 18.50 2.47 -10.95
C ARG A 196 18.77 0.98 -11.12
N LEU A 197 19.80 0.63 -11.90
CA LEU A 197 20.12 -0.76 -12.15
C LEU A 197 20.68 -1.42 -10.89
N ASP A 198 20.19 -2.63 -10.63
CA ASP A 198 20.65 -3.47 -9.53
C ASP A 198 21.59 -4.54 -10.02
N VAL A 199 22.77 -4.62 -9.41
CA VAL A 199 23.77 -5.63 -9.69
C VAL A 199 23.67 -6.72 -8.63
N ALA A 200 23.11 -7.86 -8.99
CA ALA A 200 22.91 -9.00 -8.08
C ALA A 200 24.24 -9.66 -7.69
N GLU A 201 25.17 -9.73 -8.61
CA GLU A 201 26.50 -10.31 -8.37
C GLU A 201 27.58 -9.46 -9.06
N GLY A 202 28.73 -9.32 -8.40
CA GLY A 202 29.86 -8.55 -8.93
C GLY A 202 29.72 -7.05 -8.70
N ARG A 203 29.96 -6.25 -9.74
CA ARG A 203 29.91 -4.79 -9.71
C ARG A 203 29.43 -4.18 -11.03
N TRP A 204 28.94 -2.95 -10.95
CA TRP A 204 28.70 -2.14 -12.14
C TRP A 204 30.00 -1.69 -12.81
N LEU A 205 29.90 -1.20 -14.04
CA LEU A 205 30.98 -0.63 -14.82
C LEU A 205 31.54 0.63 -14.13
N THR A 206 32.84 0.87 -14.30
CA THR A 206 33.57 2.02 -13.76
C THR A 206 34.41 2.68 -14.85
N GLU A 207 34.79 3.93 -14.68
CA GLU A 207 35.68 4.66 -15.62
C GLU A 207 37.00 3.91 -15.87
N ALA A 208 37.51 3.17 -14.89
CA ALA A 208 38.70 2.34 -15.07
C ALA A 208 38.53 1.21 -16.09
N ASP A 209 37.30 0.80 -16.37
CA ASP A 209 37.01 -0.26 -17.33
C ASP A 209 37.16 0.20 -18.80
N GLU A 210 37.14 1.50 -19.08
CA GLU A 210 37.41 2.08 -20.41
C GLU A 210 38.84 1.82 -20.89
N GLN A 211 39.76 1.78 -19.95
CA GLN A 211 41.21 1.65 -20.26
C GLN A 211 41.67 0.19 -20.29
N ARG A 212 40.77 -0.78 -20.13
CA ARG A 212 41.13 -2.20 -20.14
C ARG A 212 41.30 -2.72 -21.56
N LEU A 213 42.31 -3.56 -21.75
CA LEU A 213 42.55 -4.24 -23.02
C LEU A 213 41.42 -5.20 -23.42
N ALA A 214 40.88 -5.92 -22.44
CA ALA A 214 39.69 -6.76 -22.60
C ALA A 214 38.45 -5.95 -22.07
N PRO A 215 37.41 -5.80 -22.88
CA PRO A 215 36.18 -5.14 -22.45
C PRO A 215 35.60 -5.74 -21.17
N SER A 216 35.26 -4.90 -20.22
CA SER A 216 34.46 -5.31 -19.08
C SER A 216 32.97 -5.24 -19.44
N VAL A 217 32.22 -6.28 -19.12
CA VAL A 217 30.78 -6.36 -19.44
C VAL A 217 29.97 -6.70 -18.20
N VAL A 218 28.77 -6.15 -18.14
CA VAL A 218 27.73 -6.54 -17.20
C VAL A 218 26.65 -7.25 -18.00
N ILE A 219 26.24 -8.43 -17.56
CA ILE A 219 25.31 -9.31 -18.28
C ILE A 219 24.00 -9.45 -17.52
N ASN A 220 22.92 -9.82 -18.18
CA ASN A 220 21.67 -10.16 -17.50
C ASN A 220 21.70 -11.58 -16.91
N ASP A 221 20.77 -11.87 -16.00
CA ASP A 221 20.68 -13.16 -15.30
C ASP A 221 20.46 -14.34 -16.26
N GLU A 222 19.71 -14.15 -17.38
CA GLU A 222 19.47 -15.20 -18.38
C GLU A 222 20.77 -15.65 -19.08
N LEU A 223 21.64 -14.69 -19.44
CA LEU A 223 22.95 -15.02 -20.01
C LEU A 223 23.85 -15.66 -18.95
N TYR A 224 23.81 -15.21 -17.73
CA TYR A 224 24.57 -15.79 -16.62
C TYR A 224 24.17 -17.24 -16.34
N GLU A 225 22.87 -17.57 -16.41
CA GLU A 225 22.40 -18.97 -16.32
C GLU A 225 22.95 -19.83 -17.44
N LYS A 226 22.92 -19.35 -18.70
CA LYS A 226 23.45 -20.09 -19.85
C LYS A 226 24.94 -20.31 -19.77
N LEU A 227 25.69 -19.44 -19.09
CA LEU A 227 27.11 -19.62 -18.81
C LEU A 227 27.36 -20.60 -17.65
N GLY A 228 26.33 -21.11 -16.99
CA GLY A 228 26.44 -22.04 -15.87
C GLY A 228 26.78 -21.38 -14.54
N ARG A 229 26.48 -20.09 -14.39
CA ARG A 229 26.71 -19.28 -13.18
C ARG A 229 28.16 -19.38 -12.63
N PRO A 230 29.19 -19.03 -13.43
CA PRO A 230 30.57 -19.10 -12.99
C PRO A 230 30.84 -18.09 -11.86
N ASP A 231 31.71 -18.43 -10.91
CA ASP A 231 32.13 -17.48 -9.87
C ASP A 231 32.86 -16.27 -10.52
N LEU A 232 32.29 -15.06 -10.37
CA LEU A 232 32.84 -13.83 -10.96
C LEU A 232 34.24 -13.48 -10.44
N ARG A 233 34.65 -14.02 -9.29
CA ARG A 233 36.01 -13.85 -8.74
C ARG A 233 37.07 -14.53 -9.63
N THR A 234 36.67 -15.47 -10.45
CA THR A 234 37.56 -16.14 -11.41
C THR A 234 37.73 -15.33 -12.70
N HIS A 235 37.08 -14.17 -12.81
CA HIS A 235 37.08 -13.36 -14.02
C HIS A 235 36.61 -14.11 -15.25
N PRO A 236 35.39 -14.68 -15.25
CA PRO A 236 34.89 -15.44 -16.36
C PRO A 236 34.86 -14.59 -17.63
N THR A 237 35.22 -15.19 -18.74
CA THR A 237 35.26 -14.52 -20.04
C THR A 237 34.22 -15.09 -20.98
N ILE A 238 33.70 -14.22 -21.85
CA ILE A 238 32.82 -14.56 -22.94
C ILE A 238 33.45 -14.12 -24.28
N GLU A 239 33.21 -14.87 -25.30
CA GLU A 239 33.63 -14.50 -26.65
C GLU A 239 32.46 -13.80 -27.34
N LEU A 240 32.68 -12.54 -27.70
CA LEU A 240 31.74 -11.69 -28.41
C LEU A 240 32.20 -11.56 -29.85
N SER A 241 31.31 -11.83 -30.78
CA SER A 241 31.54 -11.69 -32.22
C SER A 241 30.54 -10.67 -32.79
N ALA A 242 31.09 -9.58 -33.32
CA ALA A 242 30.39 -8.62 -34.16
C ALA A 242 31.22 -8.47 -35.45
N ASP A 243 31.73 -7.31 -35.79
CA ASP A 243 32.68 -7.12 -36.89
C ASP A 243 34.05 -7.75 -36.53
N THR A 244 34.38 -7.77 -35.29
CA THR A 244 35.59 -8.41 -34.73
C THR A 244 35.21 -9.41 -33.65
N VAL A 245 36.08 -10.40 -33.45
CA VAL A 245 35.96 -11.35 -32.34
C VAL A 245 36.78 -10.83 -31.17
N THR A 246 36.11 -10.64 -30.04
CA THR A 246 36.77 -10.05 -28.86
C THR A 246 36.39 -10.87 -27.62
N THR A 247 37.35 -11.10 -26.75
CA THR A 247 37.12 -11.72 -25.45
C THR A 247 36.79 -10.63 -24.45
N ALA A 248 35.58 -10.67 -23.86
CA ALA A 248 35.12 -9.76 -22.82
C ALA A 248 35.13 -10.43 -21.45
N VAL A 249 35.37 -9.66 -20.39
CA VAL A 249 35.39 -10.13 -19.00
C VAL A 249 34.08 -9.77 -18.35
N VAL A 250 33.37 -10.75 -17.79
CA VAL A 250 32.15 -10.50 -17.03
C VAL A 250 32.51 -10.00 -15.64
N VAL A 251 32.11 -8.77 -15.35
CA VAL A 251 32.41 -8.09 -14.07
C VAL A 251 31.18 -7.96 -13.16
N GLY A 252 29.97 -8.13 -13.71
CA GLY A 252 28.74 -8.05 -12.94
C GLY A 252 27.58 -8.71 -13.67
N VAL A 253 26.56 -9.00 -12.89
CA VAL A 253 25.29 -9.61 -13.33
C VAL A 253 24.15 -8.74 -12.81
N LEU A 254 23.27 -8.30 -13.70
CA LEU A 254 22.07 -7.55 -13.32
C LEU A 254 21.06 -8.47 -12.63
N ALA A 255 20.35 -7.93 -11.66
CA ALA A 255 19.23 -8.61 -11.05
C ALA A 255 18.18 -8.98 -12.11
N PRO A 256 17.52 -10.15 -11.98
CA PRO A 256 16.51 -10.56 -12.92
C PRO A 256 15.35 -9.56 -12.96
N VAL A 257 14.98 -9.16 -14.18
CA VAL A 257 13.84 -8.28 -14.43
C VAL A 257 12.66 -9.16 -14.84
N PRO A 258 11.51 -9.11 -14.13
CA PRO A 258 10.33 -9.87 -14.51
C PRO A 258 9.90 -9.52 -15.94
N TYR A 259 9.55 -10.53 -16.72
CA TYR A 259 9.08 -10.38 -18.12
C TYR A 259 10.11 -9.85 -19.13
N SER A 260 11.36 -9.62 -18.73
CA SER A 260 12.44 -9.39 -19.68
C SER A 260 12.87 -10.73 -20.27
N SER A 261 12.90 -10.83 -21.58
CA SER A 261 13.36 -12.03 -22.30
C SER A 261 14.46 -11.68 -23.26
N GLY A 262 15.42 -12.58 -23.37
CA GLY A 262 16.55 -12.45 -24.27
C GLY A 262 17.87 -12.10 -23.58
N LEU A 263 18.96 -12.43 -24.26
CA LEU A 263 20.30 -12.19 -23.75
C LEU A 263 20.66 -10.72 -23.93
N SER A 264 21.23 -10.10 -22.90
CA SER A 264 21.69 -8.73 -22.97
C SER A 264 23.01 -8.51 -22.24
N ILE A 265 23.78 -7.59 -22.80
CA ILE A 265 25.10 -7.21 -22.33
C ILE A 265 25.16 -5.70 -22.29
N SER A 266 25.65 -5.14 -21.18
CA SER A 266 25.98 -3.74 -21.04
C SER A 266 27.51 -3.57 -21.09
N VAL A 267 27.97 -2.65 -21.90
CA VAL A 267 29.40 -2.36 -22.14
C VAL A 267 29.61 -0.86 -22.23
N LEU A 268 30.82 -0.38 -21.94
CA LEU A 268 31.13 1.06 -22.14
C LEU A 268 31.28 1.39 -23.62
N GLU A 269 31.00 2.65 -23.97
CA GLU A 269 30.98 3.15 -25.35
C GLU A 269 32.32 2.92 -26.10
N ALA A 270 33.45 3.25 -25.49
CA ALA A 270 34.76 3.11 -26.13
C ALA A 270 35.11 1.63 -26.45
N PRO A 271 34.96 0.65 -25.53
CA PRO A 271 35.10 -0.77 -25.82
C PRO A 271 34.11 -1.29 -26.88
N TYR A 272 32.88 -0.80 -26.89
CA TYR A 272 31.88 -1.16 -27.89
C TYR A 272 32.31 -0.78 -29.31
N ARG A 273 32.82 0.47 -29.49
CA ARG A 273 33.34 0.92 -30.80
C ARG A 273 34.51 0.11 -31.28
N ALA A 274 35.35 -0.38 -30.40
CA ALA A 274 36.44 -1.30 -30.75
C ALA A 274 35.96 -2.68 -31.19
N LEU A 275 34.82 -3.13 -30.62
CA LEU A 275 34.21 -4.45 -30.93
C LEU A 275 33.52 -4.44 -32.31
N VAL A 276 32.71 -3.40 -32.61
CA VAL A 276 31.88 -3.38 -33.83
C VAL A 276 32.46 -2.53 -34.95
N GLY A 277 33.60 -1.85 -34.72
CA GLY A 277 34.15 -0.90 -35.66
C GLY A 277 33.40 0.45 -35.67
N SER A 278 34.06 1.49 -36.19
CA SER A 278 33.49 2.84 -36.15
C SER A 278 32.25 3.00 -37.04
N THR A 279 32.22 2.34 -38.19
CA THR A 279 31.09 2.43 -39.14
C THR A 279 29.85 1.78 -38.55
N ALA A 280 29.93 0.54 -38.10
CA ALA A 280 28.80 -0.17 -37.51
C ALA A 280 28.33 0.50 -36.19
N ALA A 281 29.25 1.05 -35.41
CA ALA A 281 28.89 1.83 -34.23
C ALA A 281 28.09 3.08 -34.59
N ASN A 282 28.41 3.76 -35.69
CA ASN A 282 27.68 4.94 -36.12
C ASN A 282 26.32 4.61 -36.75
N GLU A 283 26.15 3.42 -37.30
CA GLU A 283 24.87 2.89 -37.82
C GLU A 283 23.95 2.33 -36.73
N ALA A 284 24.50 2.05 -35.52
CA ALA A 284 23.70 1.59 -34.40
C ALA A 284 22.71 2.67 -33.93
N GLU A 285 21.57 2.24 -33.43
CA GLU A 285 20.57 3.17 -32.86
C GLU A 285 21.20 3.97 -31.72
N ALA A 286 21.31 5.27 -31.93
CA ALA A 286 21.94 6.21 -31.01
C ALA A 286 20.91 7.07 -30.32
N SER A 287 21.11 7.31 -29.03
CA SER A 287 20.35 8.25 -28.22
C SER A 287 21.23 8.79 -27.09
N PHE A 288 20.84 9.90 -26.52
CA PHE A 288 21.55 10.53 -25.41
C PHE A 288 20.55 10.84 -24.30
N GLU A 289 20.88 10.51 -23.08
CA GLU A 289 20.02 10.78 -21.94
C GLU A 289 20.67 11.75 -20.96
N LEU A 290 19.83 12.62 -20.39
CA LEU A 290 20.19 13.59 -19.37
C LEU A 290 19.18 13.48 -18.22
N TRP A 291 19.69 13.36 -17.01
CA TRP A 291 18.83 13.39 -15.83
C TRP A 291 19.06 14.70 -15.08
N VAL A 292 17.96 15.46 -14.91
CA VAL A 292 17.96 16.81 -14.34
C VAL A 292 16.87 16.95 -13.29
N PRO A 293 16.89 18.01 -12.47
CA PRO A 293 15.78 18.32 -11.57
C PRO A 293 14.47 18.52 -12.34
N GLU A 294 13.36 18.02 -11.79
CA GLU A 294 12.06 18.02 -12.46
C GLU A 294 11.61 19.42 -12.89
N GLU A 295 11.86 20.42 -12.04
CA GLU A 295 11.49 21.83 -12.29
C GLU A 295 12.20 22.43 -13.52
N GLN A 296 13.36 21.90 -13.89
CA GLN A 296 14.19 22.40 -14.99
C GLN A 296 14.00 21.60 -16.28
N SER A 297 13.38 20.42 -16.20
CA SER A 297 13.33 19.47 -17.32
C SER A 297 12.66 20.05 -18.55
N SER A 298 11.49 20.67 -18.41
CA SER A 298 10.74 21.25 -19.55
C SER A 298 11.50 22.38 -20.22
N GLN A 299 12.14 23.25 -19.44
CA GLN A 299 12.93 24.36 -19.98
C GLN A 299 14.17 23.84 -20.71
N LEU A 300 14.82 22.80 -20.16
CA LEU A 300 16.01 22.23 -20.78
C LEU A 300 15.66 21.53 -22.11
N VAL A 301 14.52 20.85 -22.21
CA VAL A 301 14.03 20.28 -23.48
C VAL A 301 13.92 21.35 -24.57
N GLU A 302 13.32 22.51 -24.27
CA GLU A 302 13.18 23.61 -25.23
C GLU A 302 14.54 24.21 -25.63
N ILE A 303 15.47 24.31 -24.69
CA ILE A 303 16.80 24.82 -24.93
C ILE A 303 17.60 23.88 -25.82
N LEU A 304 17.59 22.57 -25.50
CA LEU A 304 18.27 21.56 -26.29
C LEU A 304 17.72 21.46 -27.71
N ASP A 305 16.40 21.49 -27.88
CA ASP A 305 15.74 21.50 -29.19
C ASP A 305 16.19 22.71 -30.02
N ARG A 306 16.23 23.89 -29.43
CA ARG A 306 16.71 25.11 -30.08
C ARG A 306 18.17 25.00 -30.48
N ASP A 307 19.07 24.54 -29.58
CA ASP A 307 20.49 24.45 -29.84
C ASP A 307 20.81 23.39 -30.88
N MET A 308 20.06 22.28 -30.91
CA MET A 308 20.14 21.28 -31.98
C MET A 308 19.75 21.85 -33.36
N ARG A 309 18.65 22.60 -33.43
CA ARG A 309 18.27 23.28 -34.68
C ARG A 309 19.28 24.32 -35.11
N ALA A 310 19.87 25.02 -34.19
CA ALA A 310 20.95 25.99 -34.49
C ALA A 310 22.18 25.32 -35.11
N GLN A 311 22.49 24.09 -34.71
CA GLN A 311 23.63 23.33 -35.20
C GLN A 311 23.36 22.63 -36.55
N TYR A 312 22.18 22.02 -36.71
CA TYR A 312 21.87 21.19 -37.87
C TYR A 312 20.98 21.86 -38.90
N GLY A 313 20.44 23.06 -38.57
CA GLY A 313 19.53 23.82 -39.42
C GLY A 313 18.05 23.66 -39.05
N ASP A 314 17.25 24.59 -39.52
CA ASP A 314 15.81 24.59 -39.23
C ASP A 314 15.01 23.51 -40.00
N ASP A 315 15.63 22.92 -41.01
CA ASP A 315 15.01 21.88 -41.86
C ASP A 315 15.07 20.47 -41.25
N VAL A 316 15.74 20.32 -40.14
CA VAL A 316 15.82 19.04 -39.45
C VAL A 316 14.74 18.89 -38.39
N GLN A 317 14.25 17.69 -38.24
CA GLN A 317 13.40 17.31 -37.11
C GLN A 317 14.28 16.89 -35.94
N SER A 318 14.36 17.73 -34.92
CA SER A 318 14.99 17.34 -33.66
C SER A 318 13.94 16.57 -32.81
N ASN A 319 14.41 15.56 -32.14
CA ASN A 319 13.57 14.75 -31.23
C ASN A 319 14.21 14.76 -29.85
N VAL A 320 13.81 15.76 -29.04
CA VAL A 320 14.21 15.90 -27.64
C VAL A 320 12.97 15.93 -26.79
N ASN A 321 12.82 14.95 -25.93
CA ASN A 321 11.61 14.83 -25.09
C ASN A 321 11.95 14.21 -23.74
N ARG A 322 11.11 14.40 -22.77
CA ARG A 322 11.20 13.62 -21.53
C ARG A 322 10.81 12.16 -21.85
N SER A 323 11.61 11.22 -21.34
CA SER A 323 11.39 9.78 -21.52
C SER A 323 10.80 9.10 -20.31
N ASP A 324 10.79 9.77 -19.15
CA ASP A 324 10.31 9.23 -17.89
C ASP A 324 8.78 9.00 -17.91
N TYR A 325 8.32 8.12 -17.05
CA TYR A 325 6.90 7.73 -16.95
C TYR A 325 5.94 8.88 -16.61
N LEU A 326 6.46 10.02 -16.13
CA LEU A 326 5.69 11.25 -15.86
C LEU A 326 5.63 12.21 -17.05
N ALA A 327 6.40 11.96 -18.12
CA ALA A 327 6.57 12.86 -19.25
C ALA A 327 5.30 13.13 -20.06
N TRP A 328 4.43 12.15 -20.10
CA TRP A 328 3.29 12.17 -21.03
C TRP A 328 2.11 13.01 -20.53
N GLY A 329 2.27 13.68 -19.36
CA GLY A 329 1.22 14.55 -18.79
C GLY A 329 -0.13 13.87 -18.61
N GLY A 330 -0.15 12.56 -18.81
CA GLY A 330 -1.32 11.72 -18.60
C GLY A 330 -1.55 11.46 -17.12
N PRO A 331 -2.71 10.93 -16.77
CA PRO A 331 -2.94 10.46 -15.42
C PRO A 331 -1.85 9.44 -15.06
N ASN A 332 -1.29 9.58 -13.85
CA ASN A 332 -0.34 8.62 -13.31
C ASN A 332 -0.80 7.20 -13.68
N PRO A 333 0.01 6.38 -14.39
CA PRO A 333 -0.40 5.04 -14.82
C PRO A 333 -0.85 4.15 -13.67
N LEU A 334 -0.49 4.52 -12.45
CA LEU A 334 -0.93 3.86 -11.20
C LEU A 334 -2.27 4.39 -10.67
N GLU A 335 -2.81 5.49 -11.20
CA GLU A 335 -4.07 6.08 -10.72
C GLU A 335 -5.27 5.12 -10.86
N PRO A 336 -5.47 4.41 -11.98
CA PRO A 336 -6.55 3.42 -12.09
C PRO A 336 -6.45 2.33 -11.04
N LEU A 337 -5.23 1.87 -10.73
CA LEU A 337 -4.97 0.88 -9.69
C LEU A 337 -5.34 1.41 -8.30
N GLN A 338 -5.01 2.66 -7.99
CA GLN A 338 -5.39 3.31 -6.73
C GLN A 338 -6.91 3.37 -6.56
N TRP A 339 -7.67 3.66 -7.62
CA TRP A 339 -9.13 3.64 -7.59
C TRP A 339 -9.71 2.24 -7.35
N VAL A 340 -9.14 1.21 -7.96
CA VAL A 340 -9.54 -0.18 -7.73
C VAL A 340 -9.27 -0.59 -6.27
N ILE A 341 -8.07 -0.28 -5.77
CA ILE A 341 -7.67 -0.55 -4.39
C ILE A 341 -8.61 0.19 -3.41
N GLY A 342 -8.86 1.49 -3.66
CA GLY A 342 -9.79 2.30 -2.87
C GLY A 342 -11.22 1.75 -2.89
N GLY A 343 -11.68 1.26 -4.03
CA GLY A 343 -13.00 0.62 -4.18
C GLY A 343 -13.14 -0.66 -3.35
N ILE A 344 -12.16 -1.56 -3.42
CA ILE A 344 -12.12 -2.79 -2.63
C ILE A 344 -12.10 -2.45 -1.13
N ALA A 345 -11.26 -1.50 -0.74
CA ALA A 345 -11.15 -1.04 0.63
C ALA A 345 -12.48 -0.44 1.15
N GLY A 346 -13.16 0.35 0.32
CA GLY A 346 -14.48 0.89 0.62
C GLY A 346 -15.55 -0.19 0.83
N LEU A 347 -15.56 -1.23 -0.01
CA LEU A 347 -16.47 -2.38 0.15
C LEU A 347 -16.22 -3.14 1.45
N ILE A 348 -14.96 -3.39 1.82
CA ILE A 348 -14.61 -4.06 3.08
C ILE A 348 -15.10 -3.24 4.28
N LEU A 349 -14.90 -1.92 4.25
CA LEU A 349 -15.39 -1.01 5.28
C LEU A 349 -16.90 -1.02 5.39
N LEU A 350 -17.61 -1.00 4.27
CA LEU A 350 -19.06 -1.02 4.24
C LEU A 350 -19.62 -2.31 4.86
N LEU A 351 -19.01 -3.45 4.55
CA LEU A 351 -19.37 -4.74 5.18
C LEU A 351 -19.12 -4.72 6.70
N GLY A 352 -17.98 -4.16 7.14
CA GLY A 352 -17.67 -3.98 8.56
C GLY A 352 -18.68 -3.07 9.27
N ALA A 353 -19.07 -1.97 8.63
CA ALA A 353 -20.07 -1.02 9.15
C ALA A 353 -21.45 -1.67 9.31
N LEU A 354 -21.91 -2.43 8.32
CA LEU A 354 -23.18 -3.16 8.38
C LEU A 354 -23.19 -4.18 9.53
N GLY A 355 -22.08 -4.88 9.73
CA GLY A 355 -21.92 -5.81 10.85
C GLY A 355 -22.05 -5.09 12.20
N LEU A 356 -21.39 -3.95 12.36
CA LEU A 356 -21.48 -3.14 13.59
C LEU A 356 -22.88 -2.61 13.85
N VAL A 357 -23.55 -2.04 12.84
CA VAL A 357 -24.93 -1.56 12.96
C VAL A 357 -25.85 -2.64 13.47
N ASN A 358 -25.75 -3.85 12.88
CA ASN A 358 -26.60 -4.98 13.28
C ASN A 358 -26.38 -5.36 14.76
N ILE A 359 -25.13 -5.47 15.19
CA ILE A 359 -24.79 -5.80 16.58
C ILE A 359 -25.23 -4.68 17.54
N SER A 360 -24.99 -3.41 17.20
CA SER A 360 -25.32 -2.27 18.03
C SER A 360 -26.84 -2.10 18.21
N LEU A 361 -27.63 -2.33 17.16
CA LEU A 361 -29.10 -2.29 17.26
C LEU A 361 -29.65 -3.36 18.22
N VAL A 362 -29.07 -4.55 18.18
CA VAL A 362 -29.45 -5.64 19.12
C VAL A 362 -29.06 -5.25 20.54
N THR A 363 -27.88 -4.66 20.75
CA THR A 363 -27.40 -4.23 22.07
C THR A 363 -28.30 -3.17 22.67
N VAL A 364 -28.71 -2.14 21.91
CA VAL A 364 -29.63 -1.10 22.39
C VAL A 364 -30.98 -1.69 22.84
N LYS A 365 -31.53 -2.68 22.13
CA LYS A 365 -32.77 -3.36 22.53
C LYS A 365 -32.67 -4.00 23.92
N TYR A 366 -31.52 -4.58 24.26
CA TYR A 366 -31.30 -5.17 25.60
C TYR A 366 -31.07 -4.12 26.68
N ARG A 367 -30.62 -2.91 26.34
CA ARG A 367 -30.34 -1.82 27.28
C ARG A 367 -31.49 -0.82 27.44
N VAL A 368 -32.66 -1.09 26.85
CA VAL A 368 -33.84 -0.17 26.93
C VAL A 368 -34.18 0.19 28.38
N ARG A 369 -34.13 -0.78 29.30
CA ARG A 369 -34.40 -0.57 30.71
C ARG A 369 -33.38 0.37 31.38
N GLU A 370 -32.10 0.18 31.12
CA GLU A 370 -31.03 1.01 31.66
C GLU A 370 -31.14 2.45 31.17
N ILE A 371 -31.35 2.62 29.84
CA ILE A 371 -31.57 3.93 29.22
C ILE A 371 -32.80 4.63 29.84
N GLY A 372 -33.89 3.88 30.06
CA GLY A 372 -35.09 4.39 30.69
C GLY A 372 -34.85 4.87 32.13
N VAL A 373 -34.12 4.12 32.93
CA VAL A 373 -33.73 4.47 34.30
C VAL A 373 -32.87 5.76 34.28
N ARG A 374 -31.83 5.84 33.45
CA ARG A 374 -30.99 7.06 33.33
C ARG A 374 -31.84 8.28 32.96
N ARG A 375 -32.84 8.14 32.08
CA ARG A 375 -33.78 9.23 31.72
C ARG A 375 -34.76 9.61 32.85
N ALA A 376 -35.22 8.64 33.62
CA ALA A 376 -36.03 8.87 34.77
C ALA A 376 -35.32 9.71 35.86
N PHE A 377 -34.00 9.53 36.00
CA PHE A 377 -33.12 10.32 36.87
C PHE A 377 -32.67 11.67 36.26
N GLY A 378 -33.27 12.12 35.14
CA GLY A 378 -33.06 13.44 34.57
C GLY A 378 -31.99 13.53 33.47
N ALA A 379 -31.49 12.42 32.94
CA ALA A 379 -30.58 12.47 31.79
C ALA A 379 -31.32 13.02 30.55
N THR A 380 -30.72 14.03 29.91
CA THR A 380 -31.27 14.61 28.68
C THR A 380 -31.11 13.64 27.51
N ALA A 381 -32.04 13.71 26.54
CA ALA A 381 -31.97 12.89 25.31
C ALA A 381 -30.65 13.04 24.57
N GLY A 382 -30.09 14.25 24.51
CA GLY A 382 -28.79 14.52 23.89
C GLY A 382 -27.64 13.82 24.61
N ARG A 383 -27.65 13.77 25.95
CA ARG A 383 -26.61 13.08 26.73
C ARG A 383 -26.61 11.57 26.46
N VAL A 384 -27.80 10.96 26.37
CA VAL A 384 -27.94 9.53 26.02
C VAL A 384 -27.48 9.28 24.60
N PHE A 385 -27.85 10.15 23.65
CA PHE A 385 -27.41 10.06 22.26
C PHE A 385 -25.88 10.06 22.15
N PHE A 386 -25.23 11.07 22.73
CA PHE A 386 -23.79 11.19 22.68
C PHE A 386 -23.08 10.05 23.41
N ALA A 387 -23.60 9.54 24.49
CA ALA A 387 -23.01 8.41 25.21
C ALA A 387 -23.00 7.16 24.35
N VAL A 388 -24.12 6.79 23.72
CA VAL A 388 -24.23 5.61 22.85
C VAL A 388 -23.39 5.77 21.58
N MET A 389 -23.36 6.98 21.01
CA MET A 389 -22.55 7.26 19.82
C MET A 389 -21.05 7.17 20.14
N MET A 390 -20.60 7.79 21.22
CA MET A 390 -19.20 7.78 21.64
C MET A 390 -18.70 6.39 22.03
N GLU A 391 -19.55 5.56 22.63
CA GLU A 391 -19.24 4.15 22.89
C GLU A 391 -18.84 3.43 21.60
N SER A 392 -19.63 3.60 20.53
CA SER A 392 -19.34 3.01 19.23
C SER A 392 -18.04 3.57 18.61
N VAL A 393 -17.82 4.88 18.69
CA VAL A 393 -16.62 5.55 18.14
C VAL A 393 -15.36 5.10 18.86
N VAL A 394 -15.36 5.08 20.19
CA VAL A 394 -14.19 4.64 20.99
C VAL A 394 -13.88 3.18 20.72
N ALA A 395 -14.91 2.33 20.65
CA ALA A 395 -14.74 0.91 20.34
C ALA A 395 -14.15 0.68 18.93
N THR A 396 -14.64 1.43 17.93
CA THR A 396 -14.12 1.30 16.55
C THR A 396 -12.69 1.83 16.42
N ILE A 397 -12.35 2.95 17.09
CA ILE A 397 -10.98 3.47 17.09
C ILE A 397 -10.03 2.46 17.75
N ALA A 398 -10.41 1.88 18.90
CA ALA A 398 -9.59 0.88 19.55
C ALA A 398 -9.35 -0.35 18.66
N ALA A 399 -10.42 -0.85 18.01
CA ALA A 399 -10.31 -1.92 17.03
C ALA A 399 -9.47 -1.51 15.81
N GLY A 400 -9.60 -0.26 15.38
CA GLY A 400 -8.84 0.32 14.28
C GLY A 400 -7.34 0.38 14.58
N VAL A 401 -6.94 0.80 15.76
CA VAL A 401 -5.53 0.82 16.19
C VAL A 401 -4.93 -0.59 16.16
N ILE A 402 -5.67 -1.58 16.67
CA ILE A 402 -5.23 -2.97 16.62
C ILE A 402 -5.16 -3.47 15.17
N GLY A 403 -6.17 -3.17 14.35
CA GLY A 403 -6.20 -3.53 12.94
C GLY A 403 -5.02 -2.94 12.15
N VAL A 404 -4.70 -1.67 12.37
CA VAL A 404 -3.53 -1.00 11.77
C VAL A 404 -2.22 -1.65 12.23
N ALA A 405 -2.08 -1.94 13.53
CA ALA A 405 -0.86 -2.60 14.05
C ALA A 405 -0.64 -3.98 13.42
N VAL A 406 -1.71 -4.76 13.26
CA VAL A 406 -1.65 -6.06 12.57
C VAL A 406 -1.33 -5.88 11.09
N SER A 407 -1.94 -4.88 10.42
CA SER A 407 -1.65 -4.54 9.03
C SER A 407 -0.17 -4.19 8.81
N ILE A 408 0.41 -3.37 9.68
CA ILE A 408 1.83 -3.03 9.63
C ILE A 408 2.68 -4.31 9.72
N ALA A 409 2.36 -5.20 10.65
CA ALA A 409 3.08 -6.47 10.80
C ALA A 409 2.96 -7.39 9.57
N ILE A 410 1.80 -7.38 8.90
CA ILE A 410 1.58 -8.15 7.66
C ILE A 410 2.38 -7.54 6.50
N VAL A 411 2.24 -6.22 6.26
CA VAL A 411 2.86 -5.55 5.11
C VAL A 411 4.39 -5.48 5.26
N GLN A 412 4.91 -5.36 6.47
CA GLN A 412 6.35 -5.36 6.72
C GLN A 412 6.96 -6.76 6.82
N ASN A 413 6.16 -7.81 6.69
CA ASN A 413 6.69 -9.17 6.68
C ASN A 413 7.46 -9.43 5.36
N PRO A 414 8.75 -9.82 5.43
CA PRO A 414 9.57 -10.06 4.23
C PRO A 414 8.96 -11.08 3.25
N ALA A 415 8.26 -12.10 3.75
CA ALA A 415 7.61 -13.08 2.88
C ALA A 415 6.45 -12.47 2.08
N VAL A 416 5.71 -11.52 2.69
CA VAL A 416 4.63 -10.79 2.02
C VAL A 416 5.19 -9.79 1.03
N GLN A 417 6.25 -9.08 1.39
CA GLN A 417 6.93 -8.12 0.52
C GLN A 417 7.50 -8.81 -0.71
N ASN A 418 8.20 -9.93 -0.55
CA ASN A 418 8.71 -10.73 -1.67
C ASN A 418 7.61 -11.29 -2.57
N LEU A 419 6.40 -11.51 -2.05
CA LEU A 419 5.26 -11.95 -2.85
C LEU A 419 4.64 -10.80 -3.68
N ILE A 420 4.58 -9.59 -3.11
CA ILE A 420 3.95 -8.42 -3.72
C ILE A 420 4.91 -7.71 -4.67
N ALA A 421 6.20 -7.64 -4.31
CA ALA A 421 7.21 -6.82 -4.98
C ALA A 421 8.59 -7.49 -4.90
N PRO A 422 8.80 -8.59 -5.64
CA PRO A 422 10.02 -9.41 -5.52
C PRO A 422 11.30 -8.68 -5.96
N SER A 423 11.18 -7.60 -6.73
CA SER A 423 12.30 -6.87 -7.33
C SER A 423 12.52 -5.46 -6.77
N VAL A 424 11.83 -5.09 -5.68
CA VAL A 424 12.00 -3.77 -5.05
C VAL A 424 13.32 -3.68 -4.31
N GLN A 425 14.12 -2.68 -4.66
CA GLN A 425 15.40 -2.38 -4.00
C GLN A 425 15.20 -1.62 -2.71
N ASP A 426 14.38 -0.57 -2.76
CA ASP A 426 14.10 0.32 -1.65
C ASP A 426 12.69 0.08 -1.12
N LEU A 427 12.55 -0.86 -0.19
CA LEU A 427 11.26 -1.11 0.46
C LEU A 427 10.81 0.14 1.21
N PRO A 428 9.69 0.76 0.80
CA PRO A 428 9.21 1.94 1.47
C PRO A 428 8.78 1.60 2.90
N PRO A 429 9.01 2.50 3.87
CA PRO A 429 8.41 2.35 5.18
C PRO A 429 6.89 2.30 5.03
N TYR A 430 6.21 1.64 5.98
CA TYR A 430 4.75 1.61 5.96
C TYR A 430 4.19 3.04 5.87
N PRO A 431 3.34 3.36 4.87
CA PRO A 431 2.90 4.73 4.65
C PRO A 431 2.03 5.20 5.82
N LEU A 432 2.44 6.29 6.48
CA LEU A 432 1.67 6.89 7.58
C LEU A 432 0.27 7.29 7.13
N GLU A 433 0.13 7.70 5.88
CA GLU A 433 -1.16 8.04 5.26
C GLU A 433 -2.13 6.87 5.29
N ALA A 434 -1.68 5.65 5.00
CA ALA A 434 -2.51 4.44 5.07
C ALA A 434 -3.04 4.20 6.49
N ALA A 435 -2.19 4.39 7.51
CA ALA A 435 -2.60 4.28 8.90
C ALA A 435 -3.64 5.35 9.27
N LEU A 436 -3.41 6.61 8.87
CA LEU A 436 -4.32 7.73 9.14
C LEU A 436 -5.67 7.55 8.42
N ILE A 437 -5.66 7.14 7.15
CA ILE A 437 -6.87 6.84 6.38
C ILE A 437 -7.66 5.72 7.07
N ALA A 438 -7.02 4.65 7.47
CA ALA A 438 -7.65 3.52 8.13
C ALA A 438 -8.25 3.91 9.49
N LEU A 439 -7.56 4.73 10.29
CA LEU A 439 -8.07 5.25 11.56
C LEU A 439 -9.22 6.24 11.36
N ALA A 440 -9.12 7.15 10.40
CA ALA A 440 -10.20 8.08 10.07
C ALA A 440 -11.44 7.34 9.57
N ALA A 441 -11.25 6.35 8.71
CA ALA A 441 -12.31 5.48 8.24
C ALA A 441 -12.96 4.67 9.38
N SER A 442 -12.16 4.14 10.31
CA SER A 442 -12.64 3.47 11.53
C SER A 442 -13.51 4.40 12.39
N ALA A 443 -13.06 5.64 12.60
CA ALA A 443 -13.83 6.64 13.33
C ALA A 443 -15.14 7.00 12.60
N ALA A 444 -15.10 7.19 11.28
CA ALA A 444 -16.28 7.48 10.47
C ALA A 444 -17.31 6.32 10.53
N VAL A 445 -16.83 5.07 10.42
CA VAL A 445 -17.67 3.88 10.61
C VAL A 445 -18.30 3.86 12.01
N GLY A 446 -17.52 4.21 13.05
CA GLY A 446 -18.01 4.30 14.42
C GLY A 446 -19.15 5.33 14.57
N VAL A 447 -19.00 6.49 13.96
CA VAL A 447 -20.05 7.53 13.94
C VAL A 447 -21.28 7.05 13.19
N LEU A 448 -21.12 6.56 11.97
CA LEU A 448 -22.24 6.11 11.14
C LEU A 448 -22.99 4.93 11.76
N ALA A 449 -22.25 3.94 12.23
CA ALA A 449 -22.82 2.75 12.85
C ALA A 449 -23.43 3.02 14.25
N GLY A 450 -22.85 3.99 15.00
CA GLY A 450 -23.37 4.44 16.28
C GLY A 450 -24.60 5.35 16.16
N LEU A 451 -24.78 6.02 15.01
CA LEU A 451 -25.88 6.96 14.79
C LEU A 451 -27.25 6.26 14.87
N MET A 452 -27.42 5.13 14.20
CA MET A 452 -28.69 4.40 14.19
C MET A 452 -29.11 3.91 15.59
N PRO A 453 -28.28 3.20 16.36
CA PRO A 453 -28.63 2.80 17.72
C PRO A 453 -28.82 4.01 18.66
N ALA A 454 -28.04 5.08 18.49
CA ALA A 454 -28.21 6.31 19.30
C ALA A 454 -29.58 6.96 19.04
N LEU A 455 -30.04 7.03 17.80
CA LEU A 455 -31.38 7.51 17.43
C LEU A 455 -32.49 6.64 18.01
N VAL A 456 -32.31 5.32 18.01
CA VAL A 456 -33.27 4.38 18.63
C VAL A 456 -33.29 4.57 20.14
N ALA A 457 -32.14 4.71 20.79
CA ALA A 457 -32.02 4.94 22.22
C ALA A 457 -32.77 6.21 22.71
N VAL A 458 -32.73 7.27 21.93
CA VAL A 458 -33.45 8.53 22.24
C VAL A 458 -34.97 8.38 22.17
N LYS A 459 -35.49 7.50 21.30
CA LYS A 459 -36.92 7.27 21.13
C LYS A 459 -37.56 6.43 22.24
N VAL A 460 -36.76 5.82 23.11
CA VAL A 460 -37.26 5.01 24.24
C VAL A 460 -38.04 5.90 25.21
N LYS A 461 -39.33 5.58 25.45
CA LYS A 461 -40.15 6.25 26.42
C LYS A 461 -39.88 5.71 27.83
N VAL A 462 -39.80 6.59 28.84
CA VAL A 462 -39.52 6.21 30.24
C VAL A 462 -40.57 5.22 30.76
N ILE A 463 -41.84 5.38 30.36
CA ILE A 463 -42.93 4.49 30.76
C ILE A 463 -42.77 3.06 30.24
N ASP A 464 -42.27 2.90 29.00
CA ASP A 464 -42.06 1.56 28.38
C ASP A 464 -40.91 0.83 29.08
N ALA A 465 -39.90 1.55 29.57
CA ALA A 465 -38.74 0.99 30.26
C ALA A 465 -39.02 0.47 31.67
N ILE A 466 -40.10 1.00 32.33
CA ILE A 466 -40.51 0.59 33.70
C ILE A 466 -41.52 -0.59 33.64
N ARG A 467 -42.19 -0.77 32.50
CA ARG A 467 -43.27 -1.78 32.35
C ARG A 467 -42.74 -3.16 31.95
N TYR A 468 -41.51 -3.24 31.49
CA TYR A 468 -40.77 -4.46 31.19
C TYR A 468 -39.75 -4.71 32.33
#